data_ffceb5885643a9badd65d19f5a18417a
#
_entry.id   ffceb5885643a9badd65d19f5a18417a
#
_cell.length_a   1.000
_cell.length_b   1.000
_cell.length_c   1.000
_cell.angle_alpha   90.00
_cell.angle_beta   90.00
_cell.angle_gamma   90.00
#
_symmetry.space_group_name_H-M   'P 1'
#
loop_
_entity.id
_entity.type
_entity.pdbx_description
1 polymer ?
#
loop_
_entity_poly.entity_id
_entity_poly.type
_entity_poly.pdbx_seq_one_letter_code
_entity_poly.pdbx_strand_id
1 'polypeptide(L)'
;MIPATVERRARWVLDSIGATELGFGDDVPYRPSAWEQVDRGECPSDDDVAAGFFHLARVEERTSPRDEHGRFRAEWSRLDPLDPPLERLRRRLGLEQRGFTVALTHDVDTPWRWTRIGVRGAAARVKRNVLQARLAPAVREAAALAVAPVHRLRGTDPNWRFEEIVAEERRRGAHGSTFFVLAAHHDPHDGAAPASYDELRPRLVETILGTGAEVGLHGSYIAADDPARLAREKETLERLAGPVDGHRYHYLRGDPHRNIANLDFRYDTTLGFPDAVGFRAGIARPFRPWDFERDVPADVLEIPLAAMDATLAEERYLGLSAKRAEPRLTALLDWAAKNGGAFAILWHPDRFDPLTSGGWDRLYSRVLEGVQERGGVCMSAGELSSHSTWSK
;
A
#
# COMPACT_ATOMS: atom_id res chain seq x y z
N MET A 1 -27.68 6.46 29.31
CA MET A 1 -27.69 5.27 28.45
C MET A 1 -26.87 5.57 27.21
N ILE A 2 -25.94 4.70 26.85
CA ILE A 2 -25.11 4.87 25.65
C ILE A 2 -25.97 4.48 24.43
N PRO A 3 -26.02 5.30 23.37
CA PRO A 3 -26.73 4.91 22.14
C PRO A 3 -26.07 3.69 21.49
N ALA A 4 -26.88 2.75 20.99
CA ALA A 4 -26.38 1.49 20.41
C ALA A 4 -25.40 1.69 19.23
N THR A 5 -25.59 2.76 18.44
CA THR A 5 -24.66 3.14 17.36
C THR A 5 -23.29 3.54 17.90
N VAL A 6 -23.26 4.33 18.97
CA VAL A 6 -22.02 4.77 19.62
C VAL A 6 -21.30 3.60 20.26
N GLU A 7 -22.02 2.73 20.96
CA GLU A 7 -21.46 1.53 21.58
C GLU A 7 -20.81 0.62 20.54
N ARG A 8 -21.46 0.36 19.41
CA ARG A 8 -20.91 -0.42 18.31
C ARG A 8 -19.64 0.19 17.70
N ARG A 9 -19.65 1.51 17.47
CA ARG A 9 -18.50 2.24 16.93
C ARG A 9 -17.32 2.24 17.90
N ALA A 10 -17.59 2.47 19.19
CA ALA A 10 -16.57 2.41 20.24
C ALA A 10 -16.00 1.00 20.37
N ARG A 11 -16.86 -0.03 20.36
CA ARG A 11 -16.41 -1.42 20.38
C ARG A 11 -15.48 -1.75 19.22
N TRP A 12 -15.85 -1.36 18.00
CA TRP A 12 -14.99 -1.54 16.84
C TRP A 12 -13.62 -0.87 16.97
N VAL A 13 -13.53 0.33 17.53
CA VAL A 13 -12.25 0.98 17.81
C VAL A 13 -11.41 0.17 18.79
N LEU A 14 -12.04 -0.25 19.90
CA LEU A 14 -11.36 -1.04 20.94
C LEU A 14 -10.88 -2.39 20.40
N ASP A 15 -11.71 -3.07 19.60
CA ASP A 15 -11.35 -4.34 18.94
C ASP A 15 -10.19 -4.15 17.95
N SER A 16 -10.23 -3.09 17.14
CA SER A 16 -9.15 -2.78 16.17
C SER A 16 -7.80 -2.54 16.83
N ILE A 17 -7.78 -2.10 18.07
CA ILE A 17 -6.54 -1.92 18.84
C ILE A 17 -6.22 -3.11 19.77
N GLY A 18 -7.04 -4.17 19.76
CA GLY A 18 -6.86 -5.35 20.59
C GLY A 18 -7.24 -5.16 22.07
N ALA A 19 -8.14 -4.22 22.36
CA ALA A 19 -8.68 -3.93 23.70
C ALA A 19 -10.04 -4.62 23.92
N THR A 20 -10.17 -5.87 23.47
CA THR A 20 -11.44 -6.64 23.43
C THR A 20 -12.09 -6.87 24.79
N GLU A 21 -11.28 -6.90 25.84
CA GLU A 21 -11.75 -7.15 27.21
C GLU A 21 -12.24 -5.90 27.96
N LEU A 22 -11.98 -4.69 27.40
CA LEU A 22 -12.37 -3.45 28.06
C LEU A 22 -13.84 -3.09 27.78
N GLY A 23 -14.59 -2.78 28.84
CA GLY A 23 -15.97 -2.28 28.77
C GLY A 23 -16.03 -0.80 28.41
N PHE A 24 -16.75 -0.48 27.30
CA PHE A 24 -17.01 0.91 26.97
C PHE A 24 -18.15 1.46 27.86
N GLY A 25 -17.89 2.56 28.55
CA GLY A 25 -18.77 3.11 29.58
C GLY A 25 -18.33 2.76 31.02
N ASP A 26 -17.65 1.63 31.19
CA ASP A 26 -17.16 1.15 32.49
C ASP A 26 -15.65 1.42 32.63
N ASP A 27 -14.81 0.73 31.84
CA ASP A 27 -13.36 0.89 31.87
C ASP A 27 -12.90 2.08 31.03
N VAL A 28 -13.62 2.38 29.95
CA VAL A 28 -13.36 3.50 29.04
C VAL A 28 -14.55 4.44 29.07
N PRO A 29 -14.40 5.69 29.53
CA PRO A 29 -15.52 6.59 29.78
C PRO A 29 -16.24 7.00 28.47
N TYR A 30 -17.57 7.05 28.54
CA TYR A 30 -18.41 7.59 27.47
C TYR A 30 -18.63 9.10 27.65
N ARG A 31 -18.36 9.88 26.63
CA ARG A 31 -18.56 11.34 26.58
C ARG A 31 -19.48 11.71 25.41
N PRO A 32 -20.78 11.97 25.68
CA PRO A 32 -21.77 12.26 24.62
C PRO A 32 -21.32 13.37 23.67
N SER A 33 -20.78 14.48 24.20
CA SER A 33 -20.35 15.64 23.41
C SER A 33 -19.27 15.30 22.37
N ALA A 34 -18.37 14.37 22.68
CA ALA A 34 -17.33 13.94 21.77
C ALA A 34 -17.92 13.19 20.55
N TRP A 35 -18.90 12.32 20.76
CA TRP A 35 -19.55 11.60 19.68
C TRP A 35 -20.46 12.49 18.82
N GLU A 36 -21.07 13.52 19.42
CA GLU A 36 -21.77 14.56 18.67
C GLU A 36 -20.80 15.38 17.79
N GLN A 37 -19.57 15.59 18.21
CA GLN A 37 -18.53 16.21 17.37
C GLN A 37 -18.21 15.32 16.19
N VAL A 38 -18.00 14.01 16.40
CA VAL A 38 -17.75 13.03 15.32
C VAL A 38 -18.87 13.06 14.29
N ASP A 39 -20.14 13.07 14.72
CA ASP A 39 -21.29 13.10 13.82
C ASP A 39 -21.37 14.41 13.00
N ARG A 40 -20.81 15.51 13.52
CA ARG A 40 -20.62 16.78 12.77
C ARG A 40 -19.38 16.83 11.89
N GLY A 41 -18.57 15.76 11.86
CA GLY A 41 -17.31 15.72 11.12
C GLY A 41 -16.15 16.47 11.80
N GLU A 42 -16.25 16.65 13.12
CA GLU A 42 -15.23 17.30 13.96
C GLU A 42 -14.45 16.24 14.73
N CYS A 43 -13.11 16.41 14.83
CA CYS A 43 -12.28 15.51 15.62
C CYS A 43 -12.34 15.88 17.10
N PRO A 44 -12.81 15.00 18.00
CA PRO A 44 -12.80 15.25 19.43
C PRO A 44 -11.37 15.35 19.97
N SER A 45 -11.16 16.24 20.94
CA SER A 45 -9.87 16.42 21.61
C SER A 45 -9.81 15.81 23.01
N ASP A 46 -10.96 15.47 23.59
CA ASP A 46 -11.13 15.06 24.98
C ASP A 46 -11.63 13.62 25.17
N ASP A 47 -11.81 12.87 24.08
CA ASP A 47 -12.22 11.46 24.08
C ASP A 47 -11.39 10.67 23.05
N ASP A 48 -10.47 9.83 23.54
CA ASP A 48 -9.55 9.09 22.70
C ASP A 48 -10.24 8.02 21.84
N VAL A 49 -11.37 7.45 22.26
CA VAL A 49 -12.10 6.44 21.49
C VAL A 49 -12.92 7.10 20.39
N ALA A 50 -13.59 8.20 20.69
CA ALA A 50 -14.32 8.99 19.69
C ALA A 50 -13.35 9.58 18.64
N ALA A 51 -12.19 10.11 19.07
CA ALA A 51 -11.12 10.54 18.17
C ALA A 51 -10.56 9.36 17.39
N GLY A 52 -10.40 8.20 18.01
CA GLY A 52 -10.00 6.96 17.36
C GLY A 52 -10.97 6.56 16.26
N PHE A 53 -12.28 6.59 16.52
CA PHE A 53 -13.30 6.35 15.49
C PHE A 53 -13.19 7.36 14.35
N PHE A 54 -13.06 8.66 14.67
CA PHE A 54 -12.94 9.71 13.66
C PHE A 54 -11.82 9.43 12.65
N HIS A 55 -10.64 9.06 13.13
CA HIS A 55 -9.50 8.78 12.27
C HIS A 55 -9.58 7.42 11.58
N LEU A 56 -9.91 6.36 12.32
CA LEU A 56 -9.94 4.99 11.80
C LEU A 56 -11.04 4.81 10.74
N ALA A 57 -12.22 5.42 10.96
CA ALA A 57 -13.30 5.44 10.00
C ALA A 57 -13.12 6.50 8.90
N ARG A 58 -12.03 7.28 8.95
CA ARG A 58 -11.71 8.32 7.96
C ARG A 58 -12.83 9.36 7.79
N VAL A 59 -13.46 9.77 8.89
CA VAL A 59 -14.56 10.75 8.87
C VAL A 59 -14.10 12.05 8.20
N GLU A 60 -12.88 12.50 8.48
CA GLU A 60 -12.24 13.68 7.89
C GLU A 60 -12.23 13.66 6.36
N GLU A 61 -11.99 12.48 5.76
CA GLU A 61 -11.89 12.34 4.31
C GLU A 61 -13.22 12.54 3.57
N ARG A 62 -14.36 12.46 4.27
CA ARG A 62 -15.69 12.60 3.65
C ARG A 62 -16.00 14.02 3.19
N THR A 63 -15.37 15.01 3.80
CA THR A 63 -15.57 16.43 3.50
C THR A 63 -14.30 17.12 3.01
N SER A 64 -13.17 16.42 3.02
CA SER A 64 -11.88 16.96 2.58
C SER A 64 -11.76 17.04 1.06
N PRO A 65 -10.88 17.91 0.55
CA PRO A 65 -10.51 17.92 -0.86
C PRO A 65 -10.00 16.56 -1.37
N ARG A 66 -10.04 16.39 -2.68
CA ARG A 66 -9.46 15.24 -3.38
C ARG A 66 -8.53 15.75 -4.45
N ASP A 67 -7.44 15.01 -4.71
CA ASP A 67 -6.56 15.31 -5.82
C ASP A 67 -7.18 14.93 -7.18
N GLU A 68 -6.45 15.14 -8.25
CA GLU A 68 -6.87 14.83 -9.62
C GLU A 68 -7.23 13.36 -9.88
N HIS A 69 -6.80 12.46 -8.98
CA HIS A 69 -7.11 11.04 -9.01
C HIS A 69 -8.19 10.62 -7.99
N GLY A 70 -8.82 11.57 -7.31
CA GLY A 70 -9.84 11.33 -6.29
C GLY A 70 -9.29 10.87 -4.95
N ARG A 71 -7.98 11.03 -4.68
CA ARG A 71 -7.32 10.55 -3.45
C ARG A 71 -7.25 11.64 -2.39
N PHE A 72 -7.24 11.21 -1.13
CA PHE A 72 -6.95 12.08 0.00
C PHE A 72 -5.44 12.17 0.21
N ARG A 73 -4.91 13.38 0.44
CA ARG A 73 -3.48 13.66 0.63
C ARG A 73 -3.16 13.96 2.08
N ALA A 74 -1.92 13.66 2.49
CA ALA A 74 -1.45 13.90 3.83
C ALA A 74 -1.47 15.40 4.21
N GLU A 75 -1.26 16.30 3.25
CA GLU A 75 -1.33 17.75 3.49
C GLU A 75 -2.71 18.26 3.93
N TRP A 76 -3.77 17.48 3.70
CA TRP A 76 -5.15 17.80 4.13
C TRP A 76 -5.54 17.09 5.43
N SER A 77 -4.70 16.16 5.89
CA SER A 77 -4.96 15.40 7.09
C SER A 77 -4.56 16.17 8.34
N ARG A 78 -5.36 16.00 9.39
CA ARG A 78 -5.04 16.45 10.75
C ARG A 78 -4.08 15.49 11.48
N LEU A 79 -3.80 14.32 10.86
CA LEU A 79 -2.88 13.34 11.41
C LEU A 79 -1.42 13.74 11.17
N ASP A 80 -0.57 13.51 12.16
CA ASP A 80 0.83 13.24 11.89
C ASP A 80 0.93 11.80 11.37
N PRO A 81 1.35 11.57 10.12
CA PRO A 81 1.39 10.24 9.55
C PRO A 81 2.26 9.23 10.32
N LEU A 82 3.28 9.70 11.05
CA LEU A 82 4.17 8.87 11.88
C LEU A 82 3.85 8.90 13.38
N ASP A 83 2.72 9.51 13.78
CA ASP A 83 2.22 9.44 15.15
C ASP A 83 0.74 9.04 15.19
N PRO A 84 0.41 7.81 14.77
CA PRO A 84 -0.96 7.34 14.68
C PRO A 84 -1.67 7.32 16.05
N PRO A 85 -2.84 7.99 16.18
CA PRO A 85 -3.51 8.19 17.46
C PRO A 85 -3.97 6.88 18.12
N LEU A 86 -4.30 5.86 17.34
CA LEU A 86 -4.73 4.59 17.90
C LEU A 86 -3.57 3.82 18.56
N GLU A 87 -2.35 3.98 18.08
CA GLU A 87 -1.18 3.41 18.76
C GLU A 87 -0.84 4.19 20.05
N ARG A 88 -1.15 5.49 20.11
CA ARG A 88 -1.10 6.23 21.38
C ARG A 88 -2.15 5.75 22.38
N LEU A 89 -3.38 5.52 21.91
CA LEU A 89 -4.45 4.96 22.74
C LEU A 89 -4.05 3.57 23.29
N ARG A 90 -3.50 2.71 22.47
CA ARG A 90 -2.97 1.39 22.93
C ARG A 90 -1.98 1.54 24.09
N ARG A 91 -1.00 2.45 23.93
CA ARG A 91 0.00 2.67 25.00
C ARG A 91 -0.63 3.20 26.29
N ARG A 92 -1.62 4.08 26.20
CA ARG A 92 -2.35 4.59 27.38
C ARG A 92 -3.13 3.51 28.11
N LEU A 93 -3.67 2.56 27.34
CA LEU A 93 -4.40 1.40 27.89
C LEU A 93 -3.48 0.27 28.37
N GLY A 94 -2.17 0.45 28.33
CA GLY A 94 -1.19 -0.54 28.78
C GLY A 94 -1.16 -1.82 27.92
N LEU A 95 -1.66 -1.77 26.68
CA LEU A 95 -1.65 -2.92 25.79
C LEU A 95 -0.23 -3.26 25.35
N GLU A 96 0.15 -4.52 25.51
CA GLU A 96 1.50 -4.99 25.19
C GLU A 96 1.93 -4.64 23.78
N GLN A 97 3.17 -4.19 23.66
CA GLN A 97 3.84 -4.01 22.40
C GLN A 97 4.49 -5.34 22.01
N ARG A 98 4.00 -5.91 20.90
CA ARG A 98 4.66 -7.04 20.24
C ARG A 98 5.58 -6.48 19.16
N GLY A 99 6.55 -7.29 18.67
CA GLY A 99 7.39 -6.93 17.53
C GLY A 99 6.58 -6.40 16.34
N PHE A 100 7.24 -5.93 15.30
CA PHE A 100 6.54 -5.43 14.13
C PHE A 100 6.72 -6.36 12.91
N THR A 101 5.76 -6.28 12.00
CA THR A 101 5.73 -7.07 10.77
C THR A 101 5.57 -6.16 9.57
N VAL A 102 6.32 -6.41 8.52
CA VAL A 102 6.25 -5.68 7.26
C VAL A 102 5.79 -6.63 6.15
N ALA A 103 4.62 -6.36 5.57
CA ALA A 103 4.21 -7.02 4.35
C ALA A 103 4.96 -6.42 3.16
N LEU A 104 5.74 -7.25 2.47
CA LEU A 104 6.45 -6.87 1.25
C LEU A 104 5.49 -6.96 0.07
N THR A 105 5.29 -5.85 -0.63
CA THR A 105 4.36 -5.78 -1.75
C THR A 105 4.96 -5.07 -2.96
N HIS A 106 4.56 -5.53 -4.16
CA HIS A 106 5.05 -5.04 -5.44
C HIS A 106 3.89 -4.83 -6.40
N ASP A 107 3.73 -3.61 -6.94
CA ASP A 107 2.75 -3.33 -7.98
C ASP A 107 3.41 -3.49 -9.36
N VAL A 108 2.85 -4.36 -10.19
CA VAL A 108 3.40 -4.71 -11.50
C VAL A 108 2.70 -3.91 -12.59
N ASP A 109 3.02 -2.60 -12.65
CA ASP A 109 2.44 -1.69 -13.65
C ASP A 109 3.05 -1.86 -15.03
N THR A 110 4.36 -2.09 -15.08
CA THR A 110 5.15 -2.16 -16.31
C THR A 110 6.05 -3.38 -16.30
N PRO A 111 5.50 -4.60 -16.56
CA PRO A 111 6.28 -5.84 -16.51
C PRO A 111 7.35 -5.91 -17.59
N TRP A 112 7.22 -5.12 -18.67
CA TRP A 112 8.14 -5.13 -19.81
C TRP A 112 8.41 -3.69 -20.30
N ARG A 113 9.64 -3.23 -20.11
CA ARG A 113 10.06 -1.86 -20.46
C ARG A 113 10.20 -1.62 -21.96
N TRP A 114 10.80 -2.60 -22.67
CA TRP A 114 11.20 -2.42 -24.08
C TRP A 114 10.10 -2.73 -25.09
N THR A 115 8.88 -2.24 -24.82
CA THR A 115 7.81 -2.11 -25.83
C THR A 115 8.11 -0.92 -26.77
N ARG A 116 7.37 -0.83 -27.88
CA ARG A 116 7.48 0.35 -28.77
C ARG A 116 7.19 1.67 -28.02
N ILE A 117 6.21 1.64 -27.14
CA ILE A 117 5.83 2.81 -26.32
C ILE A 117 6.92 3.08 -25.28
N GLY A 118 7.44 2.06 -24.63
CA GLY A 118 8.52 2.18 -23.65
C GLY A 118 9.79 2.80 -24.22
N VAL A 119 10.20 2.41 -25.44
CA VAL A 119 11.34 3.03 -26.15
C VAL A 119 11.09 4.51 -26.42
N ARG A 120 9.88 4.88 -26.91
CA ARG A 120 9.52 6.29 -27.11
C ARG A 120 9.50 7.07 -25.79
N GLY A 121 8.96 6.46 -24.74
CA GLY A 121 8.94 7.05 -23.39
C GLY A 121 10.36 7.26 -22.82
N ALA A 122 11.27 6.31 -23.01
CA ALA A 122 12.67 6.45 -22.61
C ALA A 122 13.36 7.61 -23.36
N ALA A 123 13.18 7.71 -24.66
CA ALA A 123 13.70 8.83 -25.46
C ALA A 123 13.13 10.18 -25.00
N ALA A 124 11.83 10.24 -24.69
CA ALA A 124 11.21 11.44 -24.16
C ALA A 124 11.76 11.83 -22.77
N ARG A 125 12.03 10.84 -21.89
CA ARG A 125 12.68 11.09 -20.59
C ARG A 125 14.11 11.60 -20.75
N VAL A 126 14.91 11.05 -21.68
CA VAL A 126 16.25 11.60 -22.00
C VAL A 126 16.12 13.07 -22.37
N LYS A 127 15.27 13.41 -23.36
CA LYS A 127 15.05 14.79 -23.79
C LYS A 127 14.65 15.70 -22.64
N ARG A 128 13.67 15.30 -21.83
CA ARG A 128 13.18 16.08 -20.68
C ARG A 128 14.31 16.32 -19.66
N ASN A 129 15.05 15.27 -19.29
CA ASN A 129 16.14 15.38 -18.32
C ASN A 129 17.27 16.31 -18.80
N VAL A 130 17.61 16.28 -20.10
CA VAL A 130 18.58 17.20 -20.69
C VAL A 130 18.06 18.65 -20.63
N LEU A 131 16.81 18.89 -21.02
CA LEU A 131 16.21 20.23 -20.96
C LEU A 131 16.14 20.80 -19.54
N GLN A 132 16.01 19.93 -18.54
CA GLN A 132 15.98 20.30 -17.13
C GLN A 132 17.36 20.29 -16.46
N ALA A 133 18.45 20.19 -17.25
CA ALA A 133 19.84 20.10 -16.77
C ALA A 133 20.11 18.95 -15.78
N ARG A 134 19.33 17.87 -15.84
CA ARG A 134 19.44 16.66 -15.01
C ARG A 134 20.38 15.66 -15.71
N LEU A 135 21.66 15.93 -15.72
CA LEU A 135 22.62 15.15 -16.50
C LEU A 135 22.71 13.68 -16.07
N ALA A 136 22.75 13.38 -14.77
CA ALA A 136 22.88 12.00 -14.30
C ALA A 136 21.66 11.12 -14.66
N PRO A 137 20.40 11.53 -14.46
CA PRO A 137 19.24 10.82 -14.99
C PRO A 137 19.23 10.69 -16.52
N ALA A 138 19.64 11.76 -17.25
CA ALA A 138 19.69 11.73 -18.70
C ALA A 138 20.68 10.67 -19.21
N VAL A 139 21.88 10.61 -18.63
CA VAL A 139 22.91 9.62 -18.98
C VAL A 139 22.45 8.20 -18.69
N ARG A 140 21.82 7.96 -17.53
CA ARG A 140 21.28 6.63 -17.20
C ARG A 140 20.22 6.16 -18.18
N GLU A 141 19.26 7.03 -18.49
CA GLU A 141 18.19 6.71 -19.48
C GLU A 141 18.78 6.49 -20.88
N ALA A 142 19.76 7.28 -21.29
CA ALA A 142 20.43 7.09 -22.58
C ALA A 142 21.21 5.77 -22.64
N ALA A 143 21.92 5.42 -21.56
CA ALA A 143 22.63 4.14 -21.45
C ALA A 143 21.64 2.94 -21.52
N ALA A 144 20.53 3.02 -20.79
CA ALA A 144 19.48 1.99 -20.85
C ALA A 144 18.89 1.86 -22.27
N LEU A 145 18.64 2.99 -22.94
CA LEU A 145 18.14 2.98 -24.32
C LEU A 145 19.15 2.37 -25.30
N ALA A 146 20.44 2.61 -25.10
CA ALA A 146 21.51 2.04 -25.94
C ALA A 146 21.60 0.52 -25.85
N VAL A 147 21.28 -0.08 -24.70
CA VAL A 147 21.27 -1.54 -24.52
C VAL A 147 19.93 -2.22 -24.87
N ALA A 148 18.88 -1.44 -25.13
CA ALA A 148 17.56 -1.97 -25.48
C ALA A 148 17.57 -2.96 -26.67
N PRO A 149 18.35 -2.73 -27.77
CA PRO A 149 18.43 -3.72 -28.85
C PRO A 149 19.01 -5.08 -28.41
N VAL A 150 19.96 -5.06 -27.46
CA VAL A 150 20.55 -6.31 -26.91
C VAL A 150 19.51 -7.09 -26.13
N HIS A 151 18.73 -6.40 -25.28
CA HIS A 151 17.62 -7.02 -24.56
C HIS A 151 16.61 -7.64 -25.51
N ARG A 152 16.23 -6.92 -26.57
CA ARG A 152 15.28 -7.43 -27.58
C ARG A 152 15.81 -8.68 -28.30
N LEU A 153 17.09 -8.70 -28.66
CA LEU A 153 17.71 -9.87 -29.31
C LEU A 153 17.78 -11.09 -28.39
N ARG A 154 17.98 -10.86 -27.09
CA ARG A 154 18.06 -11.92 -26.07
C ARG A 154 16.71 -12.34 -25.50
N GLY A 155 15.62 -11.65 -25.85
CA GLY A 155 14.30 -11.90 -25.23
C GLY A 155 14.28 -11.59 -23.73
N THR A 156 15.09 -10.64 -23.26
CA THR A 156 15.17 -10.22 -21.85
C THR A 156 14.67 -8.78 -21.69
N ASP A 157 14.30 -8.39 -20.46
CA ASP A 157 13.87 -7.04 -20.13
C ASP A 157 14.34 -6.64 -18.75
N PRO A 158 14.79 -5.40 -18.53
CA PRO A 158 15.29 -4.95 -17.24
C PRO A 158 14.22 -4.88 -16.14
N ASN A 159 12.92 -4.80 -16.48
CA ASN A 159 11.82 -4.84 -15.51
C ASN A 159 11.42 -6.27 -15.13
N TRP A 160 11.81 -7.27 -15.93
CA TRP A 160 11.52 -8.68 -15.66
C TRP A 160 12.51 -9.26 -14.65
N ARG A 161 12.35 -8.92 -13.37
CA ARG A 161 13.29 -9.26 -12.29
C ARG A 161 12.62 -9.92 -11.07
N PHE A 162 11.48 -10.55 -11.28
CA PHE A 162 10.68 -11.11 -10.19
C PHE A 162 11.44 -12.16 -9.37
N GLU A 163 12.17 -13.04 -10.05
CA GLU A 163 12.99 -14.09 -9.42
C GLU A 163 14.14 -13.49 -8.60
N GLU A 164 14.81 -12.44 -9.12
CA GLU A 164 15.90 -11.77 -8.42
C GLU A 164 15.40 -10.98 -7.21
N ILE A 165 14.22 -10.34 -7.31
CA ILE A 165 13.60 -9.62 -6.18
C ILE A 165 13.31 -10.61 -5.06
N VAL A 166 12.60 -11.70 -5.34
CA VAL A 166 12.26 -12.72 -4.33
C VAL A 166 13.51 -13.39 -3.76
N ALA A 167 14.54 -13.63 -4.59
CA ALA A 167 15.81 -14.18 -4.12
C ALA A 167 16.54 -13.21 -3.16
N GLU A 168 16.50 -11.90 -3.43
CA GLU A 168 17.04 -10.89 -2.55
C GLU A 168 16.30 -10.83 -1.22
N GLU A 169 14.98 -10.85 -1.25
CA GLU A 169 14.12 -10.86 -0.06
C GLU A 169 14.40 -12.05 0.83
N ARG A 170 14.47 -13.26 0.25
CA ARG A 170 14.83 -14.49 1.00
C ARG A 170 16.22 -14.44 1.60
N ARG A 171 17.20 -13.90 0.88
CA ARG A 171 18.57 -13.71 1.42
C ARG A 171 18.56 -12.76 2.62
N ARG A 172 17.59 -11.85 2.70
CA ARG A 172 17.36 -10.92 3.81
C ARG A 172 16.34 -11.45 4.82
N GLY A 173 16.04 -12.75 4.81
CA GLY A 173 15.19 -13.42 5.80
C GLY A 173 13.70 -13.13 5.67
N ALA A 174 13.23 -12.63 4.54
CA ALA A 174 11.80 -12.52 4.30
C ALA A 174 11.19 -13.91 4.06
N HIS A 175 9.99 -14.14 4.61
CA HIS A 175 9.25 -15.39 4.44
C HIS A 175 8.54 -15.41 3.09
N GLY A 176 8.03 -14.27 2.62
CA GLY A 176 7.33 -14.15 1.34
C GLY A 176 7.08 -12.69 0.95
N SER A 177 6.55 -12.50 -0.26
CA SER A 177 6.08 -11.21 -0.77
C SER A 177 4.85 -11.39 -1.66
N THR A 178 4.13 -10.30 -1.93
CA THR A 178 2.93 -10.28 -2.76
C THR A 178 3.16 -9.36 -3.95
N PHE A 179 2.87 -9.86 -5.15
CA PHE A 179 2.87 -9.07 -6.38
C PHE A 179 1.44 -8.80 -6.81
N PHE A 180 1.05 -7.53 -6.87
CA PHE A 180 -0.24 -7.11 -7.39
C PHE A 180 -0.13 -6.93 -8.91
N VAL A 181 -0.94 -7.70 -9.67
CA VAL A 181 -0.88 -7.76 -11.12
C VAL A 181 -2.13 -7.13 -11.73
N LEU A 182 -1.95 -6.21 -12.68
CA LEU A 182 -3.03 -5.63 -13.47
C LEU A 182 -3.61 -6.71 -14.40
N ALA A 183 -4.91 -6.97 -14.25
CA ALA A 183 -5.63 -7.92 -15.11
C ALA A 183 -6.11 -7.27 -16.43
N ALA A 184 -6.17 -5.93 -16.49
CA ALA A 184 -6.59 -5.19 -17.67
C ALA A 184 -5.85 -3.84 -17.76
N HIS A 185 -5.62 -3.36 -18.99
CA HIS A 185 -4.95 -2.09 -19.28
C HIS A 185 -5.81 -1.31 -20.29
N HIS A 186 -6.87 -0.68 -19.82
CA HIS A 186 -7.82 0.02 -20.70
C HIS A 186 -7.85 1.53 -20.49
N ASP A 187 -7.10 2.04 -19.53
CA ASP A 187 -6.98 3.47 -19.24
C ASP A 187 -5.52 3.92 -19.42
N PRO A 188 -5.26 5.13 -19.90
CA PRO A 188 -3.92 5.69 -19.99
C PRO A 188 -3.15 5.73 -18.66
N HIS A 189 -3.87 5.76 -17.53
CA HIS A 189 -3.26 5.73 -16.21
C HIS A 189 -2.77 4.32 -15.81
N ASP A 190 -3.32 3.25 -16.41
CA ASP A 190 -2.85 1.87 -16.20
C ASP A 190 -1.57 1.56 -17.00
N GLY A 191 -0.86 2.59 -17.39
CA GLY A 191 0.27 2.51 -18.27
C GLY A 191 -0.17 2.37 -19.72
N ALA A 192 0.60 2.89 -20.63
CA ALA A 192 0.39 2.70 -22.08
C ALA A 192 0.77 1.26 -22.45
N ALA A 193 0.12 0.30 -21.79
CA ALA A 193 0.37 -1.09 -22.03
C ALA A 193 -0.52 -1.55 -23.18
N PRO A 194 0.08 -1.85 -24.29
CA PRO A 194 -0.62 -2.38 -25.44
C PRO A 194 -1.12 -3.80 -25.13
N ALA A 195 -1.89 -4.37 -26.05
CA ALA A 195 -2.27 -5.76 -26.09
C ALA A 195 -1.11 -6.75 -25.78
N SER A 196 0.15 -6.33 -25.97
CA SER A 196 1.33 -7.11 -25.59
C SER A 196 1.43 -7.47 -24.09
N TYR A 197 0.79 -6.72 -23.19
CA TYR A 197 0.76 -7.12 -21.79
C TYR A 197 -0.27 -8.22 -21.52
N ASP A 198 -1.35 -8.24 -22.28
CA ASP A 198 -2.31 -9.35 -22.21
C ASP A 198 -1.66 -10.67 -22.62
N GLU A 199 -0.80 -10.63 -23.66
CA GLU A 199 -0.01 -11.79 -24.09
C GLU A 199 1.06 -12.21 -23.08
N LEU A 200 1.64 -11.27 -22.35
CA LEU A 200 2.68 -11.53 -21.34
C LEU A 200 2.12 -11.98 -20.00
N ARG A 201 0.87 -11.66 -19.68
CA ARG A 201 0.27 -11.90 -18.35
C ARG A 201 0.31 -13.36 -17.91
N PRO A 202 -0.01 -14.38 -18.74
CA PRO A 202 0.11 -15.77 -18.31
C PRO A 202 1.53 -16.14 -17.87
N ARG A 203 2.54 -15.73 -18.64
CA ARG A 203 3.94 -15.95 -18.30
C ARG A 203 4.35 -15.17 -17.04
N LEU A 204 3.86 -13.94 -16.88
CA LEU A 204 4.11 -13.13 -15.70
C LEU A 204 3.62 -13.82 -14.42
N VAL A 205 2.36 -14.26 -14.43
CA VAL A 205 1.73 -14.95 -13.30
C VAL A 205 2.47 -16.26 -13.01
N GLU A 206 2.77 -17.07 -14.03
CA GLU A 206 3.55 -18.31 -13.89
C GLU A 206 4.93 -18.03 -13.27
N THR A 207 5.63 -16.99 -13.74
CA THR A 207 6.96 -16.63 -13.21
C THR A 207 6.86 -16.24 -11.73
N ILE A 208 5.91 -15.40 -11.35
CA ILE A 208 5.74 -14.98 -9.96
C ILE A 208 5.41 -16.18 -9.06
N LEU A 209 4.41 -16.98 -9.45
CA LEU A 209 4.02 -18.18 -8.69
C LEU A 209 5.16 -19.21 -8.60
N GLY A 210 5.96 -19.34 -9.66
CA GLY A 210 7.16 -20.20 -9.67
C GLY A 210 8.22 -19.81 -8.66
N THR A 211 8.25 -18.55 -8.22
CA THR A 211 9.10 -18.11 -7.12
C THR A 211 8.53 -18.48 -5.74
N GLY A 212 7.27 -18.88 -5.64
CA GLY A 212 6.54 -19.06 -4.38
C GLY A 212 6.03 -17.75 -3.77
N ALA A 213 6.09 -16.64 -4.51
CA ALA A 213 5.45 -15.39 -4.09
C ALA A 213 3.93 -15.44 -4.35
N GLU A 214 3.19 -14.62 -3.64
CA GLU A 214 1.75 -14.48 -3.78
C GLU A 214 1.41 -13.56 -4.96
N VAL A 215 0.31 -13.86 -5.66
CA VAL A 215 -0.30 -13.00 -6.68
C VAL A 215 -1.58 -12.39 -6.13
N GLY A 216 -1.65 -11.05 -6.08
CA GLY A 216 -2.84 -10.28 -5.78
C GLY A 216 -3.36 -9.53 -7.00
N LEU A 217 -4.61 -9.05 -6.93
CA LEU A 217 -5.18 -8.22 -7.99
C LEU A 217 -4.78 -6.76 -7.82
N HIS A 218 -4.11 -6.19 -8.82
CA HIS A 218 -4.00 -4.75 -8.96
C HIS A 218 -5.22 -4.24 -9.73
N GLY A 219 -6.25 -3.76 -8.99
CA GLY A 219 -7.47 -3.25 -9.62
C GLY A 219 -7.15 -2.04 -10.49
N SER A 220 -7.57 -2.07 -11.78
CA SER A 220 -7.24 -1.01 -12.74
C SER A 220 -7.78 0.36 -12.31
N TYR A 221 -7.25 1.43 -12.92
CA TYR A 221 -7.64 2.80 -12.60
C TYR A 221 -9.16 3.02 -12.69
N ILE A 222 -9.80 2.46 -13.71
CA ILE A 222 -11.26 2.58 -13.92
C ILE A 222 -12.04 1.68 -12.97
N ALA A 223 -11.49 0.53 -12.56
CA ALA A 223 -12.16 -0.42 -11.68
C ALA A 223 -12.47 0.18 -10.29
N ALA A 224 -11.77 1.24 -9.89
CA ALA A 224 -12.05 1.94 -8.65
C ALA A 224 -13.47 2.56 -8.60
N ASP A 225 -14.06 2.85 -9.75
CA ASP A 225 -15.41 3.42 -9.87
C ASP A 225 -16.42 2.43 -10.49
N ASP A 226 -15.99 1.22 -10.88
CA ASP A 226 -16.79 0.20 -11.56
C ASP A 226 -16.63 -1.19 -10.91
N PRO A 227 -17.48 -1.56 -9.93
CA PRO A 227 -17.41 -2.86 -9.27
C PRO A 227 -17.56 -4.05 -10.22
N ALA A 228 -18.38 -3.90 -11.29
CA ALA A 228 -18.57 -4.98 -12.25
C ALA A 228 -17.30 -5.20 -13.11
N ARG A 229 -16.53 -4.15 -13.36
CA ARG A 229 -15.21 -4.26 -13.97
C ARG A 229 -14.24 -4.98 -13.04
N LEU A 230 -14.18 -4.55 -11.78
CA LEU A 230 -13.30 -5.18 -10.79
C LEU A 230 -13.56 -6.69 -10.68
N ALA A 231 -14.84 -7.10 -10.67
CA ALA A 231 -15.21 -8.50 -10.67
C ALA A 231 -14.65 -9.25 -11.89
N ARG A 232 -14.79 -8.68 -13.10
CA ARG A 232 -14.22 -9.28 -14.32
C ARG A 232 -12.69 -9.34 -14.32
N GLU A 233 -12.04 -8.35 -13.73
CA GLU A 233 -10.57 -8.33 -13.56
C GLU A 233 -10.13 -9.43 -12.61
N LYS A 234 -10.85 -9.61 -11.48
CA LYS A 234 -10.62 -10.72 -10.54
C LYS A 234 -10.74 -12.08 -11.24
N GLU A 235 -11.87 -12.33 -11.91
CA GLU A 235 -12.09 -13.57 -12.67
C GLU A 235 -10.99 -13.82 -13.73
N THR A 236 -10.53 -12.75 -14.38
CA THR A 236 -9.46 -12.87 -15.39
C THR A 236 -8.14 -13.28 -14.76
N LEU A 237 -7.79 -12.74 -13.61
CA LEU A 237 -6.56 -13.11 -12.92
C LEU A 237 -6.68 -14.49 -12.29
N GLU A 238 -7.82 -14.84 -11.70
CA GLU A 238 -8.06 -16.16 -11.08
C GLU A 238 -7.98 -17.33 -12.08
N ARG A 239 -8.33 -17.11 -13.34
CA ARG A 239 -8.12 -18.13 -14.40
C ARG A 239 -6.64 -18.47 -14.64
N LEU A 240 -5.73 -17.58 -14.27
CA LEU A 240 -4.28 -17.74 -14.43
C LEU A 240 -3.60 -18.15 -13.13
N ALA A 241 -4.00 -17.55 -12.01
CA ALA A 241 -3.32 -17.67 -10.73
C ALA A 241 -3.96 -18.68 -9.76
N GLY A 242 -5.22 -19.11 -10.03
CA GLY A 242 -6.07 -19.72 -9.00
C GLY A 242 -6.70 -18.65 -8.12
N PRO A 243 -7.18 -18.99 -6.91
CA PRO A 243 -7.84 -18.05 -6.02
C PRO A 243 -6.96 -16.82 -5.71
N VAL A 244 -7.54 -15.63 -5.77
CA VAL A 244 -6.87 -14.35 -5.51
C VAL A 244 -7.51 -13.70 -4.29
N ASP A 245 -6.78 -13.73 -3.17
CA ASP A 245 -7.24 -13.25 -1.87
C ASP A 245 -6.96 -11.76 -1.63
N GLY A 246 -5.93 -11.21 -2.27
CA GLY A 246 -5.44 -9.87 -2.06
C GLY A 246 -5.81 -8.87 -3.15
N HIS A 247 -6.06 -7.63 -2.73
CA HIS A 247 -6.40 -6.55 -3.63
C HIS A 247 -5.64 -5.26 -3.30
N ARG A 248 -5.37 -4.44 -4.32
CA ARG A 248 -4.92 -3.05 -4.24
C ARG A 248 -5.36 -2.29 -5.48
N TYR A 249 -6.00 -1.13 -5.31
CA TYR A 249 -6.30 -0.27 -6.45
C TYR A 249 -5.07 0.46 -6.97
N HIS A 250 -4.93 0.48 -8.29
CA HIS A 250 -3.94 1.29 -8.98
C HIS A 250 -4.09 2.77 -8.62
N TYR A 251 -2.96 3.49 -8.46
CA TYR A 251 -2.90 4.86 -7.93
C TYR A 251 -3.37 5.01 -6.47
N LEU A 252 -3.61 3.94 -5.72
CA LEU A 252 -4.23 3.98 -4.39
C LEU A 252 -5.58 4.70 -4.42
N ARG A 253 -6.33 4.50 -5.50
CA ARG A 253 -7.56 5.19 -5.83
C ARG A 253 -8.78 4.46 -5.24
N GLY A 254 -9.88 5.18 -5.10
CA GLY A 254 -11.15 4.60 -4.69
C GLY A 254 -11.34 4.51 -3.17
N ASP A 255 -12.49 4.02 -2.80
CA ASP A 255 -12.82 3.58 -1.44
C ASP A 255 -12.82 2.05 -1.44
N PRO A 256 -11.78 1.40 -0.85
CA PRO A 256 -11.60 -0.03 -0.97
C PRO A 256 -12.82 -0.83 -0.45
N HIS A 257 -13.54 -0.29 0.54
CA HIS A 257 -14.61 -1.05 1.16
C HIS A 257 -15.88 -1.13 0.33
N ARG A 258 -16.13 -0.07 -0.46
CA ARG A 258 -17.43 0.08 -1.16
C ARG A 258 -17.58 -0.90 -2.31
N ASN A 259 -16.51 -1.16 -3.04
CA ASN A 259 -16.55 -1.90 -4.29
C ASN A 259 -16.07 -3.34 -4.18
N ILE A 260 -15.32 -3.69 -3.11
CA ILE A 260 -14.74 -5.04 -2.93
C ILE A 260 -15.52 -5.91 -1.95
N ALA A 261 -16.46 -5.35 -1.17
CA ALA A 261 -17.18 -6.05 -0.11
C ALA A 261 -17.94 -7.32 -0.57
N ASN A 262 -18.25 -7.42 -1.87
CA ASN A 262 -18.98 -8.57 -2.44
C ASN A 262 -18.13 -9.44 -3.38
N LEU A 263 -16.80 -9.26 -3.36
CA LEU A 263 -15.89 -9.93 -4.29
C LEU A 263 -14.97 -10.95 -3.62
N ASP A 264 -15.28 -11.34 -2.39
CA ASP A 264 -14.54 -12.35 -1.62
C ASP A 264 -13.03 -12.13 -1.57
N PHE A 265 -12.59 -10.86 -1.48
CA PHE A 265 -11.21 -10.56 -1.14
C PHE A 265 -11.02 -10.71 0.37
N ARG A 266 -9.98 -11.41 0.78
CA ARG A 266 -9.62 -11.55 2.18
C ARG A 266 -9.05 -10.26 2.75
N TYR A 267 -8.21 -9.57 1.95
CA TYR A 267 -7.57 -8.33 2.35
C TYR A 267 -7.44 -7.33 1.20
N ASP A 268 -7.36 -6.07 1.58
CA ASP A 268 -6.97 -4.94 0.75
C ASP A 268 -5.75 -4.23 1.34
N THR A 269 -5.00 -3.54 0.53
CA THR A 269 -3.88 -2.70 0.99
C THR A 269 -3.78 -1.42 0.16
N THR A 270 -4.93 -0.78 -0.08
CA THR A 270 -5.03 0.49 -0.83
C THR A 270 -4.81 1.71 0.07
N LEU A 271 -5.12 1.63 1.38
CA LEU A 271 -5.07 2.78 2.28
C LEU A 271 -3.64 3.16 2.65
N GLY A 272 -3.03 3.95 1.76
CA GLY A 272 -1.79 4.68 1.98
C GLY A 272 -1.95 6.14 1.57
N PHE A 273 -1.06 7.00 2.03
CA PHE A 273 -0.93 8.35 1.49
C PHE A 273 -0.16 8.31 0.16
N PRO A 274 -0.64 8.99 -0.89
CA PRO A 274 0.12 9.08 -2.13
C PRO A 274 1.36 9.97 -2.01
N ASP A 275 1.41 10.85 -1.01
CA ASP A 275 2.36 11.96 -0.87
C ASP A 275 3.12 11.98 0.47
N ALA A 276 2.95 10.97 1.33
CA ALA A 276 3.66 10.88 2.60
C ALA A 276 3.96 9.43 3.01
N VAL A 277 4.97 9.25 3.86
CA VAL A 277 5.23 8.00 4.59
C VAL A 277 4.47 8.05 5.91
N GLY A 278 3.76 6.96 6.24
CA GLY A 278 3.03 6.81 7.49
C GLY A 278 1.60 6.27 7.31
N PHE A 279 0.77 6.40 8.34
CA PHE A 279 -0.47 5.64 8.51
C PHE A 279 -1.71 6.52 8.26
N ARG A 280 -2.35 6.38 7.11
CA ARG A 280 -3.48 7.21 6.67
C ARG A 280 -4.73 7.06 7.53
N ALA A 281 -5.01 5.86 8.06
CA ALA A 281 -6.17 5.62 8.93
C ALA A 281 -5.87 5.80 10.42
N GLY A 282 -4.70 6.34 10.80
CA GLY A 282 -4.33 6.58 12.18
C GLY A 282 -4.04 5.31 13.01
N ILE A 283 -3.82 4.18 12.34
CA ILE A 283 -3.48 2.88 12.93
C ILE A 283 -2.37 2.22 12.12
N ALA A 284 -1.46 1.54 12.81
CA ALA A 284 -0.35 0.80 12.22
C ALA A 284 -0.58 -0.74 12.23
N ARG A 285 -1.82 -1.15 12.14
CA ARG A 285 -2.23 -2.57 12.24
C ARG A 285 -3.33 -2.86 11.25
N PRO A 286 -3.47 -4.11 10.78
CA PRO A 286 -4.63 -4.52 10.01
C PRO A 286 -5.92 -4.28 10.80
N PHE A 287 -6.94 -3.81 10.11
CA PHE A 287 -8.25 -3.54 10.69
C PHE A 287 -9.35 -3.75 9.65
N ARG A 288 -10.59 -3.94 10.09
CA ARG A 288 -11.74 -3.97 9.20
C ARG A 288 -12.31 -2.57 9.05
N PRO A 289 -12.31 -2.00 7.85
CA PRO A 289 -12.79 -0.64 7.63
C PRO A 289 -14.28 -0.45 7.98
N TRP A 290 -14.67 0.78 8.34
CA TRP A 290 -16.06 1.08 8.70
C TRP A 290 -16.92 1.35 7.46
N ASP A 291 -18.00 0.58 7.30
CA ASP A 291 -19.03 0.83 6.30
C ASP A 291 -20.10 1.77 6.88
N PHE A 292 -20.11 3.01 6.41
CA PHE A 292 -21.06 4.02 6.89
C PHE A 292 -22.51 3.80 6.40
N GLU A 293 -22.71 3.07 5.31
CA GLU A 293 -24.07 2.79 4.79
C GLU A 293 -24.77 1.75 5.66
N ARG A 294 -24.00 0.75 6.10
CA ARG A 294 -24.50 -0.34 6.98
C ARG A 294 -24.27 -0.06 8.47
N ASP A 295 -23.45 0.93 8.80
CA ASP A 295 -22.98 1.29 10.15
C ASP A 295 -22.36 0.07 10.90
N VAL A 296 -21.50 -0.67 10.21
CA VAL A 296 -20.77 -1.85 10.71
C VAL A 296 -19.37 -1.93 10.08
N PRO A 297 -18.45 -2.74 10.66
CA PRO A 297 -17.20 -3.06 9.98
C PRO A 297 -17.43 -3.82 8.67
N ALA A 298 -16.62 -3.56 7.66
CA ALA A 298 -16.63 -4.31 6.40
C ALA A 298 -16.04 -5.71 6.57
N ASP A 299 -16.36 -6.62 5.64
CA ASP A 299 -15.89 -8.02 5.70
C ASP A 299 -14.47 -8.22 5.15
N VAL A 300 -13.82 -7.17 4.67
CA VAL A 300 -12.43 -7.18 4.17
C VAL A 300 -11.47 -6.65 5.22
N LEU A 301 -10.27 -7.22 5.29
CA LEU A 301 -9.21 -6.72 6.15
C LEU A 301 -8.36 -5.69 5.40
N GLU A 302 -8.22 -4.49 5.91
CA GLU A 302 -7.28 -3.49 5.39
C GLU A 302 -5.92 -3.65 6.06
N ILE A 303 -4.85 -3.82 5.28
CA ILE A 303 -3.46 -3.78 5.74
C ILE A 303 -2.91 -2.40 5.40
N PRO A 304 -2.63 -1.52 6.38
CA PRO A 304 -2.18 -0.16 6.10
C PRO A 304 -0.92 -0.11 5.24
N LEU A 305 -0.94 0.64 4.15
CA LEU A 305 0.25 0.91 3.34
C LEU A 305 1.00 2.11 3.91
N ALA A 306 2.15 1.86 4.54
CA ALA A 306 2.91 2.89 5.25
C ALA A 306 3.97 3.60 4.41
N ALA A 307 4.49 2.97 3.37
CA ALA A 307 5.50 3.58 2.49
C ALA A 307 5.43 3.03 1.08
N MET A 308 5.69 3.91 0.10
CA MET A 308 5.75 3.58 -1.32
C MET A 308 6.96 4.27 -1.96
N ASP A 309 7.70 3.56 -2.78
CA ASP A 309 8.85 4.11 -3.52
C ASP A 309 8.44 5.27 -4.45
N ALA A 310 7.28 5.18 -5.12
CA ALA A 310 6.76 6.23 -5.97
C ALA A 310 6.45 7.51 -5.18
N THR A 311 5.88 7.43 -3.97
CA THR A 311 5.69 8.56 -3.05
C THR A 311 7.00 9.29 -2.79
N LEU A 312 8.06 8.53 -2.57
CA LEU A 312 9.37 9.09 -2.25
C LEU A 312 10.09 9.67 -3.49
N ALA A 313 10.01 8.96 -4.63
CA ALA A 313 10.83 9.23 -5.82
C ALA A 313 10.21 10.22 -6.81
N GLU A 314 8.89 10.25 -6.95
CA GLU A 314 8.25 11.04 -8.00
C GLU A 314 8.14 12.52 -7.64
N GLU A 315 8.41 13.39 -8.64
CA GLU A 315 8.44 14.84 -8.46
C GLU A 315 7.10 15.46 -8.10
N ARG A 316 6.01 14.80 -8.52
CA ARG A 316 4.64 15.20 -8.15
C ARG A 316 4.33 14.96 -6.66
N TYR A 317 5.21 14.23 -5.96
CA TYR A 317 5.14 13.97 -4.52
C TYR A 317 6.39 14.52 -3.82
N LEU A 318 7.27 13.64 -3.28
CA LEU A 318 8.42 14.11 -2.51
C LEU A 318 9.68 14.37 -3.36
N GLY A 319 9.79 13.80 -4.56
CA GLY A 319 10.88 14.05 -5.51
C GLY A 319 12.28 13.76 -4.97
N LEU A 320 12.43 12.76 -4.11
CA LEU A 320 13.68 12.47 -3.42
C LEU A 320 14.57 11.52 -4.23
N SER A 321 15.88 11.67 -4.11
CA SER A 321 16.80 10.59 -4.47
C SER A 321 16.77 9.49 -3.41
N ALA A 322 17.19 8.26 -3.77
CA ALA A 322 17.26 7.14 -2.83
C ALA A 322 18.01 7.50 -1.53
N LYS A 323 19.15 8.22 -1.63
CA LYS A 323 19.92 8.70 -0.48
C LYS A 323 19.11 9.64 0.43
N ARG A 324 18.26 10.51 -0.14
CA ARG A 324 17.44 11.46 0.64
C ARG A 324 16.15 10.83 1.16
N ALA A 325 15.70 9.74 0.57
CA ALA A 325 14.54 8.97 1.01
C ALA A 325 14.84 8.07 2.22
N GLU A 326 16.07 7.56 2.31
CA GLU A 326 16.51 6.62 3.36
C GLU A 326 16.17 7.07 4.79
N PRO A 327 16.43 8.32 5.22
CA PRO A 327 16.10 8.75 6.58
C PRO A 327 14.60 8.68 6.91
N ARG A 328 13.71 8.83 5.91
CA ARG A 328 12.26 8.73 6.13
C ARG A 328 11.82 7.29 6.37
N LEU A 329 12.41 6.34 5.64
CA LEU A 329 12.17 4.91 5.84
C LEU A 329 12.78 4.44 7.16
N THR A 330 13.99 4.91 7.49
CA THR A 330 14.61 4.65 8.80
C THR A 330 13.72 5.14 9.94
N ALA A 331 13.15 6.34 9.85
CA ALA A 331 12.24 6.88 10.86
C ALA A 331 10.97 6.03 11.03
N LEU A 332 10.40 5.51 9.93
CA LEU A 332 9.28 4.56 9.97
C LEU A 332 9.67 3.26 10.70
N LEU A 333 10.85 2.70 10.38
CA LEU A 333 11.32 1.45 11.01
C LEU A 333 11.68 1.66 12.49
N ASP A 334 12.29 2.79 12.86
CA ASP A 334 12.57 3.15 14.26
C ASP A 334 11.27 3.31 15.05
N TRP A 335 10.27 3.94 14.43
CA TRP A 335 8.94 4.07 15.01
C TRP A 335 8.32 2.68 15.23
N ALA A 336 8.36 1.79 14.22
CA ALA A 336 7.79 0.44 14.30
C ALA A 336 8.51 -0.43 15.34
N ALA A 337 9.83 -0.34 15.42
CA ALA A 337 10.61 -1.06 16.46
C ALA A 337 10.19 -0.65 17.88
N LYS A 338 9.88 0.63 18.07
CA LYS A 338 9.46 1.18 19.37
C LYS A 338 7.99 0.88 19.70
N ASN A 339 7.11 0.89 18.71
CA ASN A 339 5.66 0.88 18.93
C ASN A 339 4.98 -0.43 18.50
N GLY A 340 5.72 -1.31 17.84
CA GLY A 340 5.15 -2.47 17.16
C GLY A 340 4.38 -2.07 15.91
N GLY A 341 3.60 -2.98 15.37
CA GLY A 341 2.77 -2.75 14.21
C GLY A 341 2.81 -3.88 13.20
N ALA A 342 1.91 -3.81 12.22
CA ALA A 342 1.88 -4.71 11.07
C ALA A 342 1.32 -3.94 9.87
N PHE A 343 2.15 -3.71 8.85
CA PHE A 343 1.81 -2.81 7.75
C PHE A 343 2.53 -3.21 6.47
N ALA A 344 2.06 -2.72 5.34
CA ALA A 344 2.66 -2.96 4.04
C ALA A 344 3.66 -1.86 3.66
N ILE A 345 4.68 -2.25 2.90
CA ILE A 345 5.49 -1.35 2.07
C ILE A 345 5.34 -1.77 0.61
N LEU A 346 5.39 -0.79 -0.28
CA LEU A 346 5.26 -1.00 -1.71
C LEU A 346 6.55 -0.58 -2.43
N TRP A 347 7.04 -1.48 -3.29
CA TRP A 347 8.18 -1.22 -4.16
C TRP A 347 7.94 -1.76 -5.57
N HIS A 348 7.94 -0.88 -6.58
CA HIS A 348 7.67 -1.28 -7.96
C HIS A 348 8.86 -2.04 -8.58
N PRO A 349 8.63 -3.12 -9.34
CA PRO A 349 9.70 -3.91 -9.97
C PRO A 349 10.60 -3.11 -10.93
N ASP A 350 10.12 -2.04 -11.52
CA ASP A 350 10.91 -1.17 -12.42
C ASP A 350 12.01 -0.38 -11.69
N ARG A 351 11.98 -0.31 -10.34
CA ARG A 351 13.03 0.29 -9.50
C ARG A 351 14.23 -0.61 -9.28
N PHE A 352 14.20 -1.85 -9.75
CA PHE A 352 15.30 -2.80 -9.58
C PHE A 352 16.27 -2.86 -10.78
N ASP A 353 16.01 -2.15 -11.89
CA ASP A 353 16.96 -2.04 -13.00
C ASP A 353 18.24 -1.30 -12.57
N PRO A 354 19.42 -1.97 -12.51
CA PRO A 354 20.65 -1.35 -12.02
C PRO A 354 21.10 -0.10 -12.80
N LEU A 355 20.72 -0.02 -14.08
CA LEU A 355 21.08 1.12 -14.93
C LEU A 355 20.24 2.36 -14.62
N THR A 356 18.95 2.17 -14.29
CA THR A 356 18.01 3.29 -14.14
C THR A 356 17.49 3.48 -12.72
N SER A 357 17.68 2.51 -11.82
CA SER A 357 17.21 2.58 -10.43
C SER A 357 17.71 3.81 -9.67
N GLY A 358 18.91 4.30 -10.01
CA GLY A 358 19.50 5.44 -9.27
C GLY A 358 19.76 5.15 -7.79
N GLY A 359 19.86 3.87 -7.42
CA GLY A 359 20.12 3.39 -6.07
C GLY A 359 18.87 2.96 -5.28
N TRP A 360 17.69 2.96 -5.92
CA TRP A 360 16.45 2.51 -5.29
C TRP A 360 16.47 1.00 -5.00
N ASP A 361 17.10 0.21 -5.88
CA ASP A 361 17.38 -1.21 -5.68
C ASP A 361 18.16 -1.46 -4.37
N ARG A 362 19.24 -0.70 -4.16
CA ARG A 362 20.05 -0.80 -2.93
C ARG A 362 19.34 -0.26 -1.70
N LEU A 363 18.52 0.78 -1.87
CA LEU A 363 17.70 1.28 -0.75
C LEU A 363 16.71 0.22 -0.28
N TYR A 364 16.08 -0.51 -1.20
CA TYR A 364 15.21 -1.62 -0.85
C TYR A 364 15.93 -2.67 0.01
N SER A 365 17.11 -3.13 -0.44
CA SER A 365 17.93 -4.07 0.35
C SER A 365 18.23 -3.56 1.76
N ARG A 366 18.56 -2.25 1.90
CA ARG A 366 18.79 -1.64 3.23
C ARG A 366 17.52 -1.56 4.09
N VAL A 367 16.37 -1.37 3.47
CA VAL A 367 15.09 -1.41 4.21
C VAL A 367 14.86 -2.80 4.81
N LEU A 368 15.09 -3.87 4.03
CA LEU A 368 14.96 -5.24 4.52
C LEU A 368 15.97 -5.54 5.66
N GLU A 369 17.23 -5.12 5.49
CA GLU A 369 18.24 -5.20 6.57
C GLU A 369 17.78 -4.44 7.81
N GLY A 370 17.28 -3.22 7.63
CA GLY A 370 16.79 -2.38 8.71
C GLY A 370 15.60 -2.96 9.47
N VAL A 371 14.73 -3.74 8.80
CA VAL A 371 13.65 -4.49 9.45
C VAL A 371 14.23 -5.58 10.35
N GLN A 372 15.16 -6.40 9.83
CA GLN A 372 15.79 -7.49 10.60
C GLN A 372 16.60 -6.97 11.79
N GLU A 373 17.43 -5.94 11.59
CA GLU A 373 18.25 -5.33 12.65
C GLU A 373 17.41 -4.84 13.84
N ARG A 374 16.14 -4.49 13.58
CA ARG A 374 15.20 -3.99 14.58
C ARG A 374 14.26 -5.10 15.14
N GLY A 375 14.53 -6.37 14.78
CA GLY A 375 13.72 -7.49 15.22
C GLY A 375 12.34 -7.59 14.57
N GLY A 376 12.15 -6.92 13.42
CA GLY A 376 10.95 -7.04 12.61
C GLY A 376 10.98 -8.28 11.71
N VAL A 377 9.81 -8.67 11.20
CA VAL A 377 9.62 -9.81 10.29
C VAL A 377 9.04 -9.30 8.97
N CYS A 378 9.60 -9.79 7.85
CA CYS A 378 9.07 -9.55 6.52
C CYS A 378 8.31 -10.79 6.02
N MET A 379 7.09 -10.61 5.47
CA MET A 379 6.26 -11.69 4.93
C MET A 379 5.37 -11.19 3.78
N SER A 380 4.60 -12.07 3.14
CA SER A 380 3.58 -11.66 2.18
C SER A 380 2.38 -11.00 2.88
N ALA A 381 1.57 -10.24 2.13
CA ALA A 381 0.35 -9.64 2.66
C ALA A 381 -0.70 -10.72 2.99
N GLY A 382 -0.75 -11.81 2.21
CA GLY A 382 -1.63 -12.95 2.48
C GLY A 382 -1.26 -13.70 3.76
N GLU A 383 0.04 -13.92 4.02
CA GLU A 383 0.51 -14.48 5.30
C GLU A 383 0.12 -13.56 6.45
N LEU A 384 0.34 -12.25 6.33
CA LEU A 384 -0.04 -11.28 7.36
C LEU A 384 -1.54 -11.29 7.62
N SER A 385 -2.37 -11.32 6.57
CA SER A 385 -3.84 -11.34 6.68
C SER A 385 -4.38 -12.59 7.40
N SER A 386 -3.63 -13.70 7.32
CA SER A 386 -4.00 -14.99 7.89
C SER A 386 -3.58 -15.15 9.36
N HIS A 387 -2.84 -14.18 9.91
CA HIS A 387 -2.37 -14.24 11.28
C HIS A 387 -3.56 -14.19 12.25
N SER A 388 -3.67 -15.14 13.17
CA SER A 388 -4.80 -15.31 14.10
C SER A 388 -5.12 -14.06 14.94
N THR A 389 -4.18 -13.15 15.06
CA THR A 389 -4.35 -11.87 15.77
C THR A 389 -5.33 -10.92 15.06
N TRP A 390 -5.52 -11.07 13.73
CA TRP A 390 -6.30 -10.15 12.88
C TRP A 390 -7.56 -10.78 12.27
N SER A 391 -7.66 -12.11 12.34
CA SER A 391 -8.72 -12.89 11.69
C SER A 391 -9.99 -13.09 12.51
N LYS A 392 -10.11 -12.44 13.68
CA LYS A 392 -11.29 -12.55 14.55
C LYS A 392 -12.17 -11.34 14.47
#